data_49bd625ce91fb2bc7a25e8e8a7577d66
#
_entry.id   49bd625ce91fb2bc7a25e8e8a7577d66
#
_cell.length_a   1.000
_cell.length_b   1.000
_cell.length_c   1.000
_cell.angle_alpha   90.00
_cell.angle_beta   90.00
_cell.angle_gamma   90.00
#
_symmetry.space_group_name_H-M   'P 1'
#
loop_
_entity.id
_entity.type
_entity.pdbx_description
1 polymer ?
#
loop_
_entity_poly.entity_id
_entity_poly.type
_entity_poly.pdbx_seq_one_letter_code
_entity_poly.pdbx_strand_id
1 'polypeptide(L)'
;MKALANNQTYRISAVITGRLLLLLICLCGLLPGPILAQPETGLASDHAVIVDVFTQDPDTLTVLRNELDVWGLDRSKHSVVVYLPQGNTALLDDLGLRWQISQQRMQQLQAPRAFSGDVGSIAGFPCYRTVEQTFSDLAALAAANPELADWIDIGDSWEKQQGMGGFDINALVLGRQDIEPLADFAIIAAMHAREYATAELATRFAEQLVAGYNVDADSTWLLDHYRVHIIPQLNPDGRKIAEAPSTSFKRKNHNADFCATSAPVNNGIDLNRNSSVLWNFGSGSSGNACFDTFRGPQPTSEPETEAIEAYIDQIFPDARPGSPEDLNVAAPTDTPGLFISIHSFGELVLFPWEGTGQNSGNHNGLRTLARKMAFFNDYRPCQDCLGVAAGTTPDYAYGERGVAAYTFEIGTNFFQSCDTFENTVLPDNLQALNYALKATRRPYQEPAGPEITGISTQLTSAGVLVTATADDSRRSGLNADGEPADDQHVVSQAQLSINTAPFDSNNLLSMAASDGQFDSSVEAIQALLPLSAFTGARDSIYLIATDSTGQTGVPSAIFFSDTVFMDDFE
;
A
#
# COMPACT_ATOMS: atom_id res chain seq x y z
N MET A 1 -3.31 -48.28 42.68
CA MET A 1 -4.55 -48.97 43.02
C MET A 1 -5.52 -48.77 41.88
N LYS A 2 -5.85 -49.88 41.20
CA LYS A 2 -7.08 -50.34 40.56
C LYS A 2 -7.94 -49.28 39.88
N ALA A 3 -7.99 -49.19 38.54
CA ALA A 3 -8.71 -50.05 37.57
C ALA A 3 -10.23 -49.95 37.67
N LEU A 4 -10.86 -49.58 36.54
CA LEU A 4 -11.83 -50.46 35.86
C LEU A 4 -12.40 -49.75 34.60
N ALA A 5 -12.33 -50.50 33.52
CA ALA A 5 -12.91 -50.26 32.22
C ALA A 5 -14.43 -50.52 32.22
N ASN A 6 -15.15 -49.99 31.26
CA ASN A 6 -16.32 -50.67 30.71
C ASN A 6 -16.55 -50.32 29.22
N ASN A 7 -16.40 -51.38 28.43
CA ASN A 7 -16.87 -51.52 27.04
C ASN A 7 -18.39 -51.74 27.03
N GLN A 8 -19.10 -51.15 26.10
CA GLN A 8 -20.33 -51.75 25.58
C GLN A 8 -20.45 -51.61 24.08
N THR A 9 -20.26 -52.69 23.41
CA THR A 9 -20.65 -53.04 22.06
C THR A 9 -22.15 -53.29 21.95
N TYR A 10 -22.82 -52.75 20.97
CA TYR A 10 -24.12 -53.25 20.51
C TYR A 10 -24.07 -53.65 19.04
N ARG A 11 -24.29 -54.95 18.81
CA ARG A 11 -24.70 -55.55 17.54
C ARG A 11 -26.21 -55.52 17.44
N ILE A 12 -26.76 -55.28 16.24
CA ILE A 12 -28.12 -55.77 15.85
C ILE A 12 -28.14 -55.93 14.33
N SER A 13 -28.37 -56.97 13.95
CA SER A 13 -29.15 -57.97 13.23
C SER A 13 -30.01 -57.40 12.09
N ALA A 14 -29.79 -58.05 10.94
CA ALA A 14 -30.60 -57.99 9.73
C ALA A 14 -31.95 -58.66 9.88
N VAL A 15 -32.97 -58.13 9.23
CA VAL A 15 -34.19 -58.85 8.86
C VAL A 15 -34.48 -58.65 7.38
N ILE A 16 -34.48 -59.76 6.67
CA ILE A 16 -34.88 -59.91 5.27
C ILE A 16 -36.39 -60.22 5.27
N THR A 17 -37.19 -59.52 4.47
CA THR A 17 -38.42 -60.06 3.91
C THR A 17 -38.63 -59.54 2.50
N GLY A 18 -38.81 -60.47 1.61
CA GLY A 18 -38.94 -60.30 0.18
C GLY A 18 -40.37 -60.18 -0.32
N ARG A 19 -40.45 -60.12 -1.67
CA ARG A 19 -41.56 -60.19 -2.64
C ARG A 19 -42.06 -58.80 -3.09
N LEU A 20 -42.30 -58.45 -4.34
CA LEU A 20 -42.67 -59.18 -5.56
C LEU A 20 -42.46 -58.28 -6.80
N LEU A 21 -42.16 -58.86 -7.90
CA LEU A 21 -42.01 -58.43 -9.27
C LEU A 21 -43.21 -57.65 -9.80
N LEU A 22 -42.97 -56.48 -10.43
CA LEU A 22 -43.81 -55.98 -11.54
C LEU A 22 -42.96 -55.20 -12.56
N LEU A 23 -42.85 -55.81 -13.74
CA LEU A 23 -42.31 -55.12 -14.94
C LEU A 23 -43.26 -54.03 -15.38
N LEU A 24 -42.76 -52.81 -15.47
CA LEU A 24 -43.34 -51.79 -16.36
C LEU A 24 -42.20 -51.21 -17.20
N ILE A 25 -42.23 -51.55 -18.46
CA ILE A 25 -41.39 -50.93 -19.52
C ILE A 25 -41.97 -49.55 -19.78
N CYS A 26 -41.27 -48.49 -19.36
CA CYS A 26 -41.49 -47.14 -19.88
C CYS A 26 -40.23 -46.71 -20.61
N LEU A 27 -40.35 -46.60 -21.94
CA LEU A 27 -39.44 -45.84 -22.80
C LEU A 27 -39.46 -44.38 -22.31
N CYS A 28 -38.39 -43.90 -21.68
CA CYS A 28 -38.12 -42.49 -21.56
C CYS A 28 -36.72 -42.21 -22.12
N GLY A 29 -36.69 -41.28 -23.06
CA GLY A 29 -35.53 -40.93 -23.86
C GLY A 29 -34.29 -40.57 -23.05
N LEU A 30 -33.18 -41.02 -23.51
CA LEU A 30 -31.86 -40.60 -23.14
C LEU A 30 -31.68 -39.10 -23.40
N LEU A 31 -31.85 -38.26 -22.39
CA LEU A 31 -31.23 -36.94 -22.39
C LEU A 31 -29.75 -37.15 -22.07
N PRO A 32 -28.82 -36.59 -22.86
CA PRO A 32 -27.42 -36.63 -22.48
C PRO A 32 -27.24 -35.80 -21.20
N GLY A 33 -26.77 -36.43 -20.15
CA GLY A 33 -26.28 -35.75 -18.96
C GLY A 33 -25.13 -34.80 -19.33
N PRO A 34 -24.86 -33.77 -18.49
CA PRO A 34 -23.74 -32.87 -18.77
C PRO A 34 -22.47 -33.70 -18.88
N ILE A 35 -21.84 -33.67 -20.04
CA ILE A 35 -20.49 -34.17 -20.23
C ILE A 35 -19.61 -33.30 -19.32
N LEU A 36 -19.15 -33.84 -18.21
CA LEU A 36 -18.04 -33.29 -17.45
C LEU A 36 -16.87 -33.28 -18.42
N ALA A 37 -16.48 -32.09 -18.88
CA ALA A 37 -15.28 -31.91 -19.65
C ALA A 37 -14.12 -32.50 -18.84
N GLN A 38 -13.46 -33.49 -19.42
CA GLN A 38 -12.19 -33.97 -18.89
C GLN A 38 -11.21 -32.80 -18.93
N PRO A 39 -10.31 -32.64 -17.95
CA PRO A 39 -9.27 -31.63 -18.03
C PRO A 39 -8.47 -31.87 -19.32
N GLU A 40 -8.33 -30.82 -20.11
CA GLU A 40 -7.41 -30.84 -21.26
C GLU A 40 -6.00 -31.01 -20.70
N THR A 41 -5.51 -32.25 -20.72
CA THR A 41 -4.14 -32.57 -20.37
C THR A 41 -3.24 -32.12 -21.51
N GLY A 42 -2.36 -31.15 -21.19
CA GLY A 42 -1.18 -30.84 -22.01
C GLY A 42 -1.37 -29.76 -23.06
N LEU A 43 -1.59 -28.53 -22.64
CA LEU A 43 -1.24 -27.36 -23.45
C LEU A 43 0.17 -26.90 -23.02
N ALA A 44 1.20 -27.43 -23.66
CA ALA A 44 2.45 -26.71 -23.80
C ALA A 44 2.17 -25.54 -24.74
N SER A 45 1.59 -24.46 -24.22
CA SER A 45 1.43 -23.22 -24.97
C SER A 45 2.66 -22.36 -24.72
N ASP A 46 3.31 -21.88 -25.76
CA ASP A 46 4.38 -20.87 -25.68
C ASP A 46 3.85 -19.52 -25.16
N HIS A 47 2.62 -19.50 -24.67
CA HIS A 47 1.92 -18.30 -24.20
C HIS A 47 1.63 -18.36 -22.70
N ALA A 48 1.74 -17.22 -22.04
CA ALA A 48 1.36 -17.06 -20.65
C ALA A 48 -0.14 -17.35 -20.43
N VAL A 49 -0.47 -18.01 -19.31
CA VAL A 49 -1.86 -18.28 -18.92
C VAL A 49 -2.10 -17.91 -17.45
N ILE A 50 -3.33 -17.48 -17.17
CA ILE A 50 -3.81 -17.29 -15.80
C ILE A 50 -4.76 -18.43 -15.48
N VAL A 51 -4.52 -19.10 -14.36
CA VAL A 51 -5.33 -20.25 -13.93
C VAL A 51 -5.93 -20.03 -12.54
N ASP A 52 -7.13 -20.54 -12.33
CA ASP A 52 -7.73 -20.71 -11.02
C ASP A 52 -7.36 -22.12 -10.53
N VAL A 53 -6.57 -22.22 -9.47
CA VAL A 53 -6.12 -23.49 -8.83
C VAL A 53 -6.98 -23.74 -7.61
N PHE A 54 -7.65 -24.89 -7.56
CA PHE A 54 -8.60 -25.23 -6.50
C PHE A 54 -7.91 -25.97 -5.35
N THR A 55 -7.51 -25.23 -4.32
CA THR A 55 -6.98 -25.77 -3.07
C THR A 55 -7.32 -24.85 -1.91
N GLN A 56 -7.40 -25.43 -0.70
CA GLN A 56 -7.50 -24.74 0.59
C GLN A 56 -6.48 -25.31 1.58
N ASP A 57 -5.67 -26.26 1.14
CA ASP A 57 -4.65 -26.87 1.97
C ASP A 57 -3.50 -25.87 2.22
N PRO A 58 -3.20 -25.51 3.48
CA PRO A 58 -2.20 -24.50 3.80
C PRO A 58 -0.79 -24.84 3.29
N ASP A 59 -0.42 -26.12 3.34
CA ASP A 59 0.90 -26.57 2.89
C ASP A 59 1.01 -26.41 1.36
N THR A 60 -0.03 -26.79 0.63
CA THR A 60 -0.11 -26.56 -0.82
C THR A 60 -0.08 -25.08 -1.19
N LEU A 61 -0.82 -24.24 -0.46
CA LEU A 61 -0.80 -22.79 -0.66
C LEU A 61 0.58 -22.21 -0.46
N THR A 62 1.32 -22.69 0.52
CA THR A 62 2.70 -22.29 0.78
C THR A 62 3.61 -22.68 -0.40
N VAL A 63 3.48 -23.89 -0.92
CA VAL A 63 4.25 -24.33 -2.10
C VAL A 63 3.93 -23.46 -3.32
N LEU A 64 2.63 -23.22 -3.60
CA LEU A 64 2.25 -22.41 -4.75
C LEU A 64 2.82 -20.98 -4.66
N ARG A 65 2.79 -20.36 -3.49
CA ARG A 65 3.32 -19.01 -3.26
C ARG A 65 4.84 -18.92 -3.40
N ASN A 66 5.55 -19.97 -3.00
CA ASN A 66 7.01 -20.02 -3.12
C ASN A 66 7.48 -20.22 -4.54
N GLU A 67 6.75 -21.00 -5.32
CA GLU A 67 7.22 -21.52 -6.60
C GLU A 67 6.55 -20.84 -7.81
N LEU A 68 5.38 -20.22 -7.63
CA LEU A 68 4.59 -19.61 -8.69
C LEU A 68 4.19 -18.18 -8.36
N ASP A 69 3.87 -17.42 -9.40
CA ASP A 69 3.32 -16.08 -9.29
C ASP A 69 1.83 -16.13 -8.91
N VAL A 70 1.56 -16.07 -7.61
CA VAL A 70 0.20 -16.09 -7.05
C VAL A 70 -0.34 -14.67 -6.99
N TRP A 71 -1.45 -14.42 -7.71
CA TRP A 71 -2.08 -13.11 -7.81
C TRP A 71 -3.17 -12.86 -6.76
N GLY A 72 -3.56 -13.88 -6.00
CA GLY A 72 -4.52 -13.74 -4.94
C GLY A 72 -5.41 -14.96 -4.72
N LEU A 73 -6.32 -14.84 -3.76
CA LEU A 73 -7.30 -15.86 -3.42
C LEU A 73 -8.68 -15.43 -3.90
N ASP A 74 -9.33 -16.23 -4.73
CA ASP A 74 -10.75 -16.09 -5.02
C ASP A 74 -11.57 -16.90 -4.01
N ARG A 75 -11.98 -16.23 -2.92
CA ARG A 75 -12.73 -16.88 -1.83
C ARG A 75 -14.10 -17.39 -2.29
N SER A 76 -14.70 -16.75 -3.29
CA SER A 76 -16.01 -17.16 -3.81
C SER A 76 -15.92 -18.48 -4.56
N LYS A 77 -14.80 -18.74 -5.23
CA LYS A 77 -14.52 -19.97 -5.96
C LYS A 77 -13.70 -20.98 -5.17
N HIS A 78 -13.20 -20.62 -3.98
CA HIS A 78 -12.26 -21.42 -3.21
C HIS A 78 -11.02 -21.79 -4.05
N SER A 79 -10.47 -20.82 -4.76
CA SER A 79 -9.34 -21.00 -5.67
C SER A 79 -8.25 -19.97 -5.42
N VAL A 80 -7.04 -20.34 -5.82
CA VAL A 80 -5.87 -19.46 -5.91
C VAL A 80 -5.70 -19.06 -7.36
N VAL A 81 -5.51 -17.78 -7.61
CA VAL A 81 -5.24 -17.26 -8.95
C VAL A 81 -3.74 -17.29 -9.19
N VAL A 82 -3.30 -18.00 -10.20
CA VAL A 82 -1.89 -18.20 -10.51
C VAL A 82 -1.60 -17.77 -11.95
N TYR A 83 -0.56 -16.97 -12.14
CA TYR A 83 -0.01 -16.64 -13.44
C TYR A 83 1.10 -17.63 -13.78
N LEU A 84 1.02 -18.23 -14.96
CA LEU A 84 1.99 -19.19 -15.47
C LEU A 84 2.63 -18.61 -16.74
N PRO A 85 3.85 -18.07 -16.65
CA PRO A 85 4.58 -17.66 -17.84
C PRO A 85 4.85 -18.91 -18.70
N GLN A 86 4.64 -18.82 -20.01
CA GLN A 86 4.78 -19.94 -20.95
C GLN A 86 3.82 -21.13 -20.74
N GLY A 87 2.72 -20.94 -19.97
CA GLY A 87 1.71 -21.98 -19.76
C GLY A 87 2.23 -23.26 -19.08
N ASN A 88 3.32 -23.18 -18.32
CA ASN A 88 3.91 -24.34 -17.66
C ASN A 88 3.08 -24.79 -16.46
N THR A 89 2.26 -25.80 -16.64
CA THR A 89 1.40 -26.39 -15.61
C THR A 89 2.05 -27.55 -14.85
N ALA A 90 3.31 -27.90 -15.18
CA ALA A 90 3.96 -29.13 -14.68
C ALA A 90 3.92 -29.23 -13.14
N LEU A 91 4.20 -28.14 -12.42
CA LEU A 91 4.13 -28.15 -10.95
C LEU A 91 2.71 -28.44 -10.44
N LEU A 92 1.69 -27.86 -11.07
CA LEU A 92 0.29 -28.09 -10.67
C LEU A 92 -0.12 -29.55 -10.92
N ASP A 93 0.33 -30.12 -12.02
CA ASP A 93 0.06 -31.52 -12.39
C ASP A 93 0.83 -32.48 -11.48
N ASP A 94 2.10 -32.19 -11.14
CA ASP A 94 2.92 -32.97 -10.22
C ASP A 94 2.36 -32.98 -8.80
N LEU A 95 1.77 -31.88 -8.36
CA LEU A 95 1.07 -31.77 -7.08
C LEU A 95 -0.34 -32.38 -7.11
N GLY A 96 -0.80 -32.84 -8.28
CA GLY A 96 -2.15 -33.41 -8.47
C GLY A 96 -3.28 -32.39 -8.25
N LEU A 97 -3.02 -31.12 -8.46
CA LEU A 97 -3.97 -30.05 -8.21
C LEU A 97 -4.97 -29.91 -9.35
N ARG A 98 -6.22 -29.66 -9.01
CA ARG A 98 -7.24 -29.28 -9.99
C ARG A 98 -7.12 -27.81 -10.32
N TRP A 99 -7.01 -27.48 -11.59
CA TRP A 99 -6.93 -26.10 -12.07
C TRP A 99 -7.77 -25.91 -13.33
N GLN A 100 -8.07 -24.65 -13.68
CA GLN A 100 -8.72 -24.26 -14.93
C GLN A 100 -8.21 -22.89 -15.38
N ILE A 101 -8.22 -22.64 -16.70
CA ILE A 101 -7.89 -21.32 -17.24
C ILE A 101 -8.94 -20.30 -16.77
N SER A 102 -8.49 -19.19 -16.19
CA SER A 102 -9.35 -18.09 -15.78
C SER A 102 -9.73 -17.24 -17.01
N GLN A 103 -10.82 -17.64 -17.70
CA GLN A 103 -11.23 -17.03 -18.97
C GLN A 103 -11.42 -15.51 -18.86
N GLN A 104 -12.03 -15.03 -17.79
CA GLN A 104 -12.24 -13.60 -17.56
C GLN A 104 -10.90 -12.85 -17.46
N ARG A 105 -9.94 -13.38 -16.71
CA ARG A 105 -8.61 -12.76 -16.54
C ARG A 105 -7.77 -12.88 -17.81
N MET A 106 -7.89 -13.97 -18.55
CA MET A 106 -7.27 -14.13 -19.87
C MET A 106 -7.81 -13.12 -20.89
N GLN A 107 -9.12 -12.84 -20.88
CA GLN A 107 -9.71 -11.81 -21.74
C GLN A 107 -9.18 -10.42 -21.37
N GLN A 108 -9.03 -10.10 -20.09
CA GLN A 108 -8.41 -8.84 -19.64
C GLN A 108 -6.94 -8.75 -20.08
N LEU A 109 -6.21 -9.87 -20.02
CA LEU A 109 -4.83 -9.96 -20.49
C LEU A 109 -4.69 -9.72 -22.00
N GLN A 110 -5.63 -10.25 -22.78
CA GLN A 110 -5.62 -10.24 -24.25
C GLN A 110 -6.42 -9.08 -24.85
N ALA A 111 -7.09 -8.26 -24.04
CA ALA A 111 -7.89 -7.15 -24.53
C ALA A 111 -7.05 -6.24 -25.44
N PRO A 112 -7.55 -5.90 -26.65
CA PRO A 112 -6.84 -5.00 -27.55
C PRO A 112 -6.64 -3.65 -26.85
N ARG A 113 -5.40 -3.25 -26.64
CA ARG A 113 -5.06 -1.95 -26.08
C ARG A 113 -5.15 -0.93 -27.20
N ALA A 114 -6.11 0.01 -27.10
CA ALA A 114 -6.21 1.09 -28.05
C ALA A 114 -4.91 1.91 -28.02
N PHE A 115 -4.27 2.03 -29.16
CA PHE A 115 -3.04 2.80 -29.30
C PHE A 115 -3.42 4.28 -29.39
N SER A 116 -3.37 5.02 -28.28
CA SER A 116 -3.31 6.49 -28.32
C SER A 116 -1.83 6.85 -28.16
N GLY A 117 -1.23 7.30 -29.24
CA GLY A 117 0.21 7.57 -29.27
C GLY A 117 0.55 8.93 -28.68
N ASP A 118 0.29 9.17 -27.41
CA ASP A 118 0.85 10.31 -26.73
C ASP A 118 2.34 10.05 -26.44
N VAL A 119 3.18 10.97 -26.88
CA VAL A 119 4.63 10.94 -26.63
C VAL A 119 4.84 11.05 -25.12
N GLY A 120 5.51 10.04 -24.54
CA GLY A 120 5.82 10.02 -23.10
C GLY A 120 4.90 9.14 -22.25
N SER A 121 3.89 8.45 -22.84
CA SER A 121 3.03 7.51 -22.13
C SER A 121 3.24 6.06 -22.58
N ILE A 122 2.85 5.11 -21.72
CA ILE A 122 2.90 3.68 -22.03
C ILE A 122 1.84 3.35 -23.08
N ALA A 123 2.24 2.61 -24.11
CA ALA A 123 1.36 2.24 -25.23
C ALA A 123 0.06 1.56 -24.76
N GLY A 124 -1.08 2.17 -25.09
CA GLY A 124 -2.42 1.71 -24.66
C GLY A 124 -2.84 2.18 -23.26
N PHE A 125 -2.02 2.95 -22.58
CA PHE A 125 -2.26 3.50 -21.24
C PHE A 125 -1.80 4.96 -21.16
N PRO A 126 -2.54 5.90 -21.74
CA PRO A 126 -2.11 7.30 -21.84
C PRO A 126 -1.98 8.03 -20.50
N CYS A 127 -2.55 7.48 -19.44
CA CYS A 127 -2.44 8.01 -18.08
C CYS A 127 -1.16 7.61 -17.35
N TYR A 128 -0.37 6.67 -17.88
CA TYR A 128 0.87 6.22 -17.23
C TYR A 128 2.09 6.66 -18.03
N ARG A 129 2.96 7.40 -17.39
CA ARG A 129 4.22 7.88 -17.96
C ARG A 129 5.20 6.72 -18.17
N THR A 130 6.07 6.87 -19.19
CA THR A 130 7.27 6.04 -19.32
C THR A 130 8.29 6.39 -18.23
N VAL A 131 9.33 5.58 -18.06
CA VAL A 131 10.44 5.88 -17.15
C VAL A 131 11.03 7.25 -17.44
N GLU A 132 11.38 7.49 -18.70
CA GLU A 132 12.02 8.74 -19.12
C GLU A 132 11.11 9.96 -18.90
N GLN A 133 9.80 9.81 -19.15
CA GLN A 133 8.86 10.91 -18.94
C GLN A 133 8.69 11.20 -17.44
N THR A 134 8.58 10.17 -16.60
CA THR A 134 8.53 10.31 -15.14
C THR A 134 9.74 11.08 -14.62
N PHE A 135 10.94 10.69 -15.02
CA PHE A 135 12.17 11.35 -14.59
C PHE A 135 12.30 12.78 -15.12
N SER A 136 11.96 12.99 -16.40
CA SER A 136 11.96 14.32 -16.99
C SER A 136 11.00 15.29 -16.29
N ASP A 137 9.78 14.84 -15.99
CA ASP A 137 8.76 15.69 -15.36
C ASP A 137 9.13 16.03 -13.91
N LEU A 138 9.61 15.07 -13.13
CA LEU A 138 10.00 15.30 -11.74
C LEU A 138 11.30 16.12 -11.62
N ALA A 139 12.27 15.90 -12.50
CA ALA A 139 13.45 16.76 -12.58
C ALA A 139 13.07 18.21 -12.96
N ALA A 140 12.13 18.38 -13.89
CA ALA A 140 11.62 19.71 -14.24
C ALA A 140 10.83 20.36 -13.09
N LEU A 141 10.04 19.58 -12.35
CA LEU A 141 9.33 20.03 -11.14
C LEU A 141 10.33 20.56 -10.09
N ALA A 142 11.39 19.81 -9.80
CA ALA A 142 12.44 20.24 -8.88
C ALA A 142 13.15 21.50 -9.37
N ALA A 143 13.55 21.55 -10.64
CA ALA A 143 14.21 22.72 -11.22
C ALA A 143 13.33 23.99 -11.19
N ALA A 144 12.01 23.84 -11.28
CA ALA A 144 11.05 24.94 -11.19
C ALA A 144 10.81 25.43 -9.75
N ASN A 145 11.14 24.62 -8.74
CA ASN A 145 10.86 24.89 -7.32
C ASN A 145 12.10 24.64 -6.43
N PRO A 146 13.26 25.30 -6.70
CA PRO A 146 14.54 24.95 -6.05
C PRO A 146 14.58 25.22 -4.54
N GLU A 147 13.65 26.01 -3.98
CA GLU A 147 13.54 26.25 -2.54
C GLU A 147 12.75 25.14 -1.82
N LEU A 148 12.05 24.31 -2.59
CA LEU A 148 11.12 23.32 -2.08
C LEU A 148 11.42 21.89 -2.53
N ALA A 149 12.19 21.71 -3.59
CA ALA A 149 12.38 20.41 -4.23
C ALA A 149 13.82 20.22 -4.73
N ASP A 150 14.37 19.01 -4.45
CA ASP A 150 15.61 18.52 -5.01
C ASP A 150 15.38 17.20 -5.76
N TRP A 151 16.08 17.03 -6.88
CA TRP A 151 16.13 15.78 -7.64
C TRP A 151 17.52 15.17 -7.50
N ILE A 152 17.63 14.08 -6.76
CA ILE A 152 18.91 13.51 -6.38
C ILE A 152 19.06 12.07 -6.88
N ASP A 153 20.29 11.71 -7.24
CA ASP A 153 20.71 10.35 -7.56
C ASP A 153 21.04 9.61 -6.25
N ILE A 154 20.41 8.47 -6.02
CA ILE A 154 20.61 7.61 -4.84
C ILE A 154 21.28 6.27 -5.18
N GLY A 155 21.53 5.99 -6.45
CA GLY A 155 22.17 4.76 -6.90
C GLY A 155 21.92 4.44 -8.37
N ASP A 156 22.41 3.30 -8.78
CA ASP A 156 22.35 2.82 -10.17
C ASP A 156 21.46 1.59 -10.30
N SER A 157 20.75 1.47 -11.43
CA SER A 157 20.10 0.21 -11.83
C SER A 157 21.14 -0.84 -12.23
N TRP A 158 20.72 -2.11 -12.32
CA TRP A 158 21.61 -3.20 -12.66
C TRP A 158 22.27 -3.01 -14.04
N GLU A 159 21.51 -2.65 -15.09
CA GLU A 159 22.08 -2.40 -16.43
C GLU A 159 23.13 -1.28 -16.42
N LYS A 160 22.90 -0.24 -15.63
CA LYS A 160 23.83 0.88 -15.52
C LYS A 160 25.14 0.45 -14.86
N GLN A 161 25.08 -0.33 -13.76
CA GLN A 161 26.28 -0.89 -13.13
C GLN A 161 27.06 -1.80 -14.07
N GLN A 162 26.37 -2.51 -14.98
CA GLN A 162 27.04 -3.38 -15.98
C GLN A 162 27.57 -2.59 -17.19
N GLY A 163 27.33 -1.28 -17.28
CA GLY A 163 27.72 -0.48 -18.43
C GLY A 163 26.93 -0.79 -19.71
N MET A 164 25.71 -1.32 -19.53
CA MET A 164 24.81 -1.72 -20.63
C MET A 164 23.79 -0.63 -21.00
N GLY A 165 23.90 0.55 -20.42
CA GLY A 165 22.89 1.62 -20.47
C GLY A 165 22.27 1.78 -19.08
N GLY A 166 20.96 1.52 -18.95
CA GLY A 166 20.24 1.61 -17.68
C GLY A 166 20.00 3.03 -17.20
N PHE A 167 19.65 3.17 -15.92
CA PHE A 167 19.18 4.43 -15.35
C PHE A 167 19.81 4.68 -13.98
N ASP A 168 19.91 5.96 -13.61
CA ASP A 168 20.04 6.37 -12.21
C ASP A 168 18.76 5.99 -11.46
N ILE A 169 18.88 5.61 -10.19
CA ILE A 169 17.76 5.53 -9.26
C ILE A 169 17.67 6.89 -8.59
N ASN A 170 16.60 7.60 -8.87
CA ASN A 170 16.45 8.97 -8.41
C ASN A 170 15.37 9.10 -7.34
N ALA A 171 15.59 10.02 -6.40
CA ALA A 171 14.61 10.48 -5.44
C ALA A 171 14.27 11.96 -5.67
N LEU A 172 12.97 12.28 -5.66
CA LEU A 172 12.50 13.65 -5.49
C LEU A 172 12.34 13.90 -3.99
N VAL A 173 13.03 14.92 -3.48
CA VAL A 173 12.97 15.33 -2.08
C VAL A 173 12.23 16.65 -1.99
N LEU A 174 11.05 16.63 -1.37
CA LEU A 174 10.20 17.81 -1.17
C LEU A 174 10.26 18.29 0.27
N GLY A 175 10.05 19.58 0.46
CA GLY A 175 10.04 20.29 1.74
C GLY A 175 11.06 21.44 1.73
N ARG A 176 10.88 22.40 2.61
CA ARG A 176 11.76 23.58 2.69
C ARG A 176 13.20 23.19 2.94
N GLN A 177 14.09 23.61 2.04
CA GLN A 177 15.50 23.22 2.08
C GLN A 177 16.33 23.99 3.13
N ASP A 178 15.78 25.06 3.70
CA ASP A 178 16.47 25.95 4.65
C ASP A 178 16.22 25.59 6.14
N ILE A 179 15.45 24.54 6.39
CA ILE A 179 15.14 24.07 7.77
C ILE A 179 15.41 22.57 7.93
N GLU A 180 15.72 22.15 9.17
CA GLU A 180 15.74 20.75 9.54
C GLU A 180 14.31 20.20 9.65
N PRO A 181 14.00 19.07 9.03
CA PRO A 181 12.68 18.48 9.13
C PRO A 181 12.42 17.90 10.52
N LEU A 182 11.16 17.89 10.95
CA LEU A 182 10.72 17.19 12.14
C LEU A 182 10.68 15.68 11.95
N ALA A 183 10.45 15.23 10.72
CA ALA A 183 10.39 13.83 10.34
C ALA A 183 10.49 13.68 8.82
N ASP A 184 10.90 12.50 8.40
CA ASP A 184 10.99 12.09 7.00
C ASP A 184 9.85 11.14 6.64
N PHE A 185 9.25 11.37 5.47
CA PHE A 185 8.23 10.51 4.86
C PHE A 185 8.77 9.99 3.53
N ALA A 186 8.85 8.67 3.36
CA ALA A 186 9.39 8.09 2.15
C ALA A 186 8.39 7.21 1.43
N ILE A 187 8.34 7.35 0.10
CA ILE A 187 7.54 6.51 -0.81
C ILE A 187 8.46 5.90 -1.86
N ILE A 188 8.37 4.58 -2.03
CA ILE A 188 8.94 3.90 -3.20
C ILE A 188 7.82 3.36 -4.08
N ALA A 189 8.06 3.35 -5.41
CA ALA A 189 7.11 2.83 -6.38
C ALA A 189 7.83 2.09 -7.51
N ALA A 190 7.07 1.37 -8.34
CA ALA A 190 7.56 0.61 -9.49
C ALA A 190 8.71 -0.35 -9.17
N MET A 191 8.74 -0.91 -7.95
CA MET A 191 9.64 -2.01 -7.61
C MET A 191 9.36 -3.24 -8.47
N HIS A 192 8.07 -3.56 -8.67
CA HIS A 192 7.67 -4.54 -9.67
C HIS A 192 7.28 -3.83 -10.97
N ALA A 193 7.99 -4.17 -12.03
CA ALA A 193 7.95 -3.42 -13.28
C ALA A 193 6.57 -3.36 -13.96
N ARG A 194 5.74 -4.40 -13.81
CA ARG A 194 4.39 -4.52 -14.39
C ARG A 194 3.31 -3.68 -13.70
N GLU A 195 3.59 -3.09 -12.57
CA GLU A 195 2.65 -2.38 -11.72
C GLU A 195 2.57 -0.90 -12.12
N TYR A 196 1.88 -0.62 -13.25
CA TYR A 196 1.95 0.70 -13.91
C TYR A 196 1.44 1.86 -13.06
N ALA A 197 0.37 1.63 -12.29
CA ALA A 197 -0.29 2.67 -11.50
C ALA A 197 0.57 3.24 -10.36
N THR A 198 1.55 2.47 -9.88
CA THR A 198 2.34 2.82 -8.69
C THR A 198 3.22 4.05 -8.89
N ALA A 199 3.98 4.08 -10.00
CA ALA A 199 4.84 5.21 -10.35
C ALA A 199 4.02 6.48 -10.62
N GLU A 200 2.87 6.33 -11.30
CA GLU A 200 2.01 7.47 -11.59
C GLU A 200 1.38 8.05 -10.32
N LEU A 201 0.91 7.20 -9.39
CA LEU A 201 0.40 7.67 -8.09
C LEU A 201 1.47 8.46 -7.32
N ALA A 202 2.69 7.93 -7.22
CA ALA A 202 3.80 8.60 -6.54
C ALA A 202 4.14 9.96 -7.21
N THR A 203 4.16 10.00 -8.54
CA THR A 203 4.40 11.23 -9.32
C THR A 203 3.30 12.27 -9.09
N ARG A 204 2.02 11.85 -9.15
CA ARG A 204 0.87 12.74 -8.97
C ARG A 204 0.77 13.25 -7.53
N PHE A 205 1.21 12.48 -6.55
CA PHE A 205 1.31 12.93 -5.16
C PHE A 205 2.34 14.05 -5.01
N ALA A 206 3.51 13.92 -5.63
CA ALA A 206 4.51 14.98 -5.67
C ALA A 206 3.98 16.27 -6.32
N GLU A 207 3.34 16.15 -7.49
CA GLU A 207 2.72 17.27 -8.21
C GLU A 207 1.66 17.98 -7.36
N GLN A 208 0.81 17.21 -6.66
CA GLN A 208 -0.22 17.75 -5.76
C GLN A 208 0.38 18.55 -4.61
N LEU A 209 1.39 18.01 -3.93
CA LEU A 209 2.03 18.69 -2.79
C LEU A 209 2.67 20.02 -3.21
N VAL A 210 3.42 20.02 -4.32
CA VAL A 210 4.07 21.25 -4.83
C VAL A 210 3.03 22.27 -5.30
N ALA A 211 1.99 21.85 -6.02
CA ALA A 211 0.91 22.73 -6.46
C ALA A 211 0.09 23.29 -5.28
N GLY A 212 -0.02 22.55 -4.18
CA GLY A 212 -0.71 22.96 -2.96
C GLY A 212 0.11 23.92 -2.08
N TYR A 213 1.44 23.96 -2.24
CA TYR A 213 2.27 24.82 -1.41
C TYR A 213 1.90 26.29 -1.57
N ASN A 214 1.68 26.99 -0.45
CA ASN A 214 1.14 28.36 -0.41
C ASN A 214 -0.29 28.54 -0.98
N VAL A 215 -1.01 27.47 -1.31
CA VAL A 215 -2.38 27.50 -1.81
C VAL A 215 -3.32 26.78 -0.83
N ASP A 216 -2.93 25.59 -0.41
CA ASP A 216 -3.59 24.76 0.59
C ASP A 216 -2.79 24.81 1.89
N ALA A 217 -3.47 25.00 3.02
CA ALA A 217 -2.79 25.17 4.30
C ALA A 217 -2.14 23.86 4.77
N ASP A 218 -2.78 22.70 4.52
CA ASP A 218 -2.22 21.40 4.90
C ASP A 218 -0.97 21.09 4.09
N SER A 219 -1.00 21.23 2.77
CA SER A 219 0.19 21.05 1.91
C SER A 219 1.34 21.98 2.31
N THR A 220 1.00 23.21 2.73
CA THR A 220 2.01 24.20 3.12
C THR A 220 2.72 23.80 4.39
N TRP A 221 1.98 23.53 5.48
CA TRP A 221 2.65 23.21 6.74
C TRP A 221 3.37 21.85 6.70
N LEU A 222 2.85 20.90 5.92
CA LEU A 222 3.50 19.60 5.74
C LEU A 222 4.89 19.79 5.11
N LEU A 223 5.02 20.58 4.04
CA LEU A 223 6.30 20.84 3.40
C LEU A 223 7.18 21.86 4.16
N ASP A 224 6.59 22.67 5.04
CA ASP A 224 7.34 23.52 5.96
C ASP A 224 8.00 22.74 7.10
N HIS A 225 7.48 21.55 7.46
CA HIS A 225 7.94 20.80 8.63
C HIS A 225 8.53 19.43 8.34
N TYR A 226 8.18 18.80 7.20
CA TYR A 226 8.62 17.45 6.86
C TYR A 226 9.47 17.43 5.60
N ARG A 227 10.27 16.36 5.43
CA ARG A 227 10.85 15.95 4.16
C ARG A 227 10.04 14.80 3.58
N VAL A 228 9.68 14.94 2.31
CA VAL A 228 8.95 13.92 1.55
C VAL A 228 9.87 13.38 0.46
N HIS A 229 10.28 12.13 0.58
CA HIS A 229 11.17 11.44 -0.34
C HIS A 229 10.35 10.54 -1.25
N ILE A 230 10.38 10.77 -2.54
CA ILE A 230 9.61 10.02 -3.53
C ILE A 230 10.57 9.38 -4.52
N ILE A 231 10.67 8.04 -4.48
CA ILE A 231 11.43 7.23 -5.42
C ILE A 231 10.42 6.61 -6.41
N PRO A 232 10.14 7.29 -7.54
CA PRO A 232 9.00 6.93 -8.39
C PRO A 232 9.23 5.66 -9.22
N GLN A 233 10.49 5.29 -9.43
CA GLN A 233 10.91 4.17 -10.26
C GLN A 233 12.12 3.47 -9.62
N LEU A 234 11.86 2.54 -8.67
CA LEU A 234 12.95 1.80 -8.03
C LEU A 234 13.56 0.74 -8.97
N ASN A 235 12.79 0.24 -9.93
CA ASN A 235 13.21 -0.75 -10.92
C ASN A 235 13.05 -0.20 -12.35
N PRO A 236 13.83 0.81 -12.73
CA PRO A 236 13.65 1.48 -14.02
C PRO A 236 13.99 0.57 -15.22
N ASP A 237 14.99 -0.31 -15.12
CA ASP A 237 15.35 -1.27 -16.18
C ASP A 237 14.21 -2.26 -16.45
N GLY A 238 13.69 -2.88 -15.39
CA GLY A 238 12.54 -3.77 -15.49
C GLY A 238 11.30 -3.06 -16.03
N ARG A 239 11.03 -1.83 -15.55
CA ARG A 239 9.92 -1.00 -16.03
C ARG A 239 10.04 -0.68 -17.51
N LYS A 240 11.23 -0.36 -17.99
CA LYS A 240 11.47 -0.11 -19.42
C LYS A 240 11.12 -1.31 -20.29
N ILE A 241 11.41 -2.52 -19.82
CA ILE A 241 10.99 -3.76 -20.48
C ILE A 241 9.46 -3.91 -20.43
N ALA A 242 8.83 -3.63 -19.28
CA ALA A 242 7.40 -3.79 -19.09
C ALA A 242 6.56 -2.79 -19.93
N GLU A 243 7.11 -1.68 -20.39
CA GLU A 243 6.42 -0.70 -21.25
C GLU A 243 6.03 -1.29 -22.63
N ALA A 244 6.73 -2.32 -23.09
CA ALA A 244 6.40 -2.96 -24.35
C ALA A 244 5.29 -4.01 -24.17
N PRO A 245 4.24 -4.04 -25.03
CA PRO A 245 3.09 -4.93 -24.88
C PRO A 245 3.47 -6.43 -24.79
N SER A 246 4.51 -6.86 -25.51
CA SER A 246 4.98 -8.25 -25.51
C SER A 246 5.68 -8.70 -24.23
N THR A 247 6.15 -7.75 -23.42
CA THR A 247 6.92 -7.98 -22.20
C THR A 247 6.32 -7.30 -20.96
N SER A 248 5.06 -6.86 -21.07
CA SER A 248 4.37 -6.07 -20.04
C SER A 248 4.24 -6.79 -18.68
N PHE A 249 4.35 -8.12 -18.65
CA PHE A 249 4.31 -8.91 -17.40
C PHE A 249 5.65 -9.01 -16.66
N LYS A 250 6.69 -8.29 -17.11
CA LYS A 250 7.94 -8.18 -16.37
C LYS A 250 7.67 -7.72 -14.93
N ARG A 251 8.09 -8.53 -13.95
CA ARG A 251 8.02 -8.22 -12.52
C ARG A 251 9.37 -7.76 -11.97
N LYS A 252 10.37 -8.64 -12.14
CA LYS A 252 11.71 -8.56 -11.56
C LYS A 252 12.57 -7.45 -12.19
N ASN A 253 13.73 -7.15 -11.62
CA ASN A 253 14.73 -6.30 -12.28
C ASN A 253 15.31 -6.97 -13.55
N HIS A 254 16.34 -6.41 -14.17
CA HIS A 254 16.86 -6.96 -15.42
C HIS A 254 18.19 -7.71 -15.26
N ASN A 255 18.53 -8.16 -14.06
CA ASN A 255 19.72 -9.01 -13.85
C ASN A 255 19.58 -10.35 -14.60
N ALA A 256 20.32 -10.50 -15.68
CA ALA A 256 20.24 -11.66 -16.58
C ALA A 256 21.16 -12.83 -16.18
N ASP A 257 21.93 -12.71 -15.10
CA ASP A 257 23.00 -13.66 -14.77
C ASP A 257 22.50 -15.02 -14.28
N PHE A 258 21.27 -15.06 -13.72
CA PHE A 258 20.81 -16.24 -12.98
C PHE A 258 19.78 -17.12 -13.70
N CYS A 259 19.00 -16.62 -14.63
CA CYS A 259 18.01 -17.39 -15.37
C CYS A 259 18.38 -17.42 -16.86
N ALA A 260 18.94 -18.53 -17.31
CA ALA A 260 19.39 -18.72 -18.70
C ALA A 260 18.20 -18.92 -19.66
N THR A 261 17.29 -17.95 -19.76
CA THR A 261 16.18 -17.96 -20.71
C THR A 261 16.32 -16.82 -21.70
N SER A 262 15.85 -17.03 -22.94
CA SER A 262 15.81 -15.99 -23.95
C SER A 262 14.65 -14.99 -23.74
N ALA A 263 13.76 -15.26 -22.79
CA ALA A 263 12.61 -14.40 -22.51
C ALA A 263 12.96 -13.37 -21.42
N PRO A 264 13.09 -12.07 -21.75
CA PRO A 264 13.49 -11.05 -20.78
C PRO A 264 12.48 -10.88 -19.64
N VAL A 265 11.24 -11.35 -19.80
CA VAL A 265 10.20 -11.33 -18.76
C VAL A 265 10.60 -12.18 -17.54
N ASN A 266 11.28 -13.32 -17.74
CA ASN A 266 11.60 -14.27 -16.69
C ASN A 266 12.95 -14.03 -15.99
N ASN A 267 13.84 -13.24 -16.60
CA ASN A 267 15.13 -12.90 -16.00
C ASN A 267 14.96 -11.99 -14.78
N GLY A 268 15.99 -11.92 -13.95
CA GLY A 268 16.08 -10.96 -12.86
C GLY A 268 15.79 -11.53 -11.49
N ILE A 269 15.84 -10.65 -10.51
CA ILE A 269 15.61 -10.91 -9.10
C ILE A 269 14.41 -10.10 -8.64
N ASP A 270 13.59 -10.69 -7.79
CA ASP A 270 12.47 -10.01 -7.15
C ASP A 270 13.03 -9.09 -6.05
N LEU A 271 13.04 -7.78 -6.31
CA LEU A 271 13.58 -6.79 -5.40
C LEU A 271 12.83 -6.79 -4.06
N ASN A 272 11.53 -7.15 -4.06
CA ASN A 272 10.73 -7.28 -2.84
C ASN A 272 10.89 -8.66 -2.15
N ARG A 273 11.98 -9.37 -2.45
CA ARG A 273 12.45 -10.58 -1.78
C ARG A 273 13.95 -10.52 -1.49
N ASN A 274 14.59 -9.40 -1.85
CA ASN A 274 16.05 -9.26 -1.83
C ASN A 274 16.55 -8.41 -0.65
N SER A 275 15.67 -7.71 0.08
CA SER A 275 16.06 -6.95 1.29
C SER A 275 16.68 -7.83 2.37
N SER A 276 17.61 -7.25 3.14
CA SER A 276 18.45 -7.99 4.08
C SER A 276 17.69 -8.52 5.31
N VAL A 277 16.71 -7.77 5.82
CA VAL A 277 15.92 -8.20 6.98
C VAL A 277 14.97 -9.33 6.57
N LEU A 278 14.98 -10.41 7.34
CA LEU A 278 14.19 -11.62 7.08
C LEU A 278 14.44 -12.26 5.71
N TRP A 279 15.60 -12.00 5.06
CA TRP A 279 15.93 -12.63 3.80
C TRP A 279 15.95 -14.16 3.92
N ASN A 280 15.28 -14.85 3.00
CA ASN A 280 15.16 -16.32 3.01
C ASN A 280 14.57 -16.90 4.32
N PHE A 281 13.85 -16.08 5.10
CA PHE A 281 13.23 -16.52 6.34
C PHE A 281 11.97 -17.34 6.04
N GLY A 282 11.89 -18.56 6.53
CA GLY A 282 10.71 -19.43 6.40
C GLY A 282 10.30 -19.69 4.95
N SER A 283 9.19 -19.11 4.54
CA SER A 283 8.60 -19.23 3.21
C SER A 283 8.33 -17.85 2.59
N GLY A 284 7.79 -17.81 1.37
CA GLY A 284 7.43 -16.55 0.70
C GLY A 284 8.48 -15.99 -0.24
N SER A 285 9.57 -16.74 -0.50
CA SER A 285 10.55 -16.43 -1.54
C SER A 285 11.13 -17.70 -2.17
N SER A 286 11.49 -17.64 -3.45
CA SER A 286 12.08 -18.78 -4.19
C SER A 286 13.59 -18.72 -4.27
N GLY A 287 14.25 -19.89 -4.20
CA GLY A 287 15.66 -20.07 -4.57
C GLY A 287 15.86 -20.40 -6.06
N ASN A 288 14.78 -20.55 -6.84
CA ASN A 288 14.85 -20.85 -8.26
C ASN A 288 14.90 -19.56 -9.08
N ALA A 289 16.00 -19.36 -9.80
CA ALA A 289 16.28 -18.14 -10.55
C ALA A 289 15.24 -17.76 -11.60
N CYS A 290 14.51 -18.72 -12.16
CA CYS A 290 13.51 -18.48 -13.19
C CYS A 290 12.09 -18.22 -12.64
N PHE A 291 11.91 -18.31 -11.31
CA PHE A 291 10.62 -18.00 -10.69
C PHE A 291 10.46 -16.51 -10.37
N ASP A 292 9.22 -16.04 -10.37
CA ASP A 292 8.91 -14.62 -10.19
C ASP A 292 9.27 -14.08 -8.80
N THR A 293 9.33 -14.97 -7.79
CA THR A 293 9.70 -14.63 -6.40
C THR A 293 11.16 -14.95 -6.07
N PHE A 294 12.04 -15.05 -7.08
CA PHE A 294 13.45 -15.35 -6.86
C PHE A 294 14.14 -14.25 -6.06
N ARG A 295 14.63 -14.61 -4.86
CA ARG A 295 15.20 -13.69 -3.87
C ARG A 295 16.66 -13.27 -4.13
N GLY A 296 17.28 -13.77 -5.19
CA GLY A 296 18.72 -13.58 -5.42
C GLY A 296 19.61 -14.60 -4.69
N PRO A 297 20.93 -14.57 -4.95
CA PRO A 297 21.89 -15.48 -4.37
C PRO A 297 22.24 -15.18 -2.91
N GLN A 298 22.05 -13.95 -2.48
CA GLN A 298 22.30 -13.43 -1.13
C GLN A 298 21.41 -12.21 -0.86
N PRO A 299 21.24 -11.81 0.41
CA PRO A 299 20.53 -10.57 0.72
C PRO A 299 21.25 -9.38 0.06
N THR A 300 20.48 -8.40 -0.35
CA THR A 300 20.99 -7.14 -0.96
C THR A 300 21.96 -7.40 -2.11
N SER A 301 21.65 -8.41 -2.94
CA SER A 301 22.51 -8.75 -4.09
C SER A 301 22.32 -7.80 -5.26
N GLU A 302 21.22 -7.06 -5.27
CA GLU A 302 20.86 -6.17 -6.37
C GLU A 302 21.17 -4.73 -6.05
N PRO A 303 21.74 -3.98 -7.01
CA PRO A 303 22.09 -2.58 -6.78
C PRO A 303 20.88 -1.71 -6.43
N GLU A 304 19.72 -2.01 -6.97
CA GLU A 304 18.47 -1.32 -6.64
C GLU A 304 18.09 -1.54 -5.16
N THR A 305 18.31 -2.75 -4.63
CA THR A 305 18.06 -3.04 -3.21
C THR A 305 19.13 -2.38 -2.33
N GLU A 306 20.40 -2.43 -2.72
CA GLU A 306 21.49 -1.74 -2.00
C GLU A 306 21.22 -0.23 -1.92
N ALA A 307 20.81 0.38 -3.03
CA ALA A 307 20.51 1.81 -3.09
C ALA A 307 19.38 2.21 -2.14
N ILE A 308 18.26 1.48 -2.13
CA ILE A 308 17.13 1.86 -1.27
C ILE A 308 17.40 1.57 0.21
N GLU A 309 18.08 0.47 0.57
CA GLU A 309 18.46 0.20 1.96
C GLU A 309 19.42 1.28 2.48
N ALA A 310 20.46 1.62 1.71
CA ALA A 310 21.39 2.69 2.07
C ALA A 310 20.69 4.05 2.21
N TYR A 311 19.71 4.33 1.35
CA TYR A 311 18.94 5.57 1.43
C TYR A 311 18.02 5.61 2.65
N ILE A 312 17.33 4.52 2.98
CA ILE A 312 16.54 4.36 4.21
C ILE A 312 17.43 4.62 5.43
N ASP A 313 18.65 4.06 5.44
CA ASP A 313 19.62 4.24 6.51
C ASP A 313 20.10 5.68 6.67
N GLN A 314 20.15 6.41 5.56
CA GLN A 314 20.56 7.82 5.56
C GLN A 314 19.48 8.75 6.11
N ILE A 315 18.20 8.51 5.76
CA ILE A 315 17.10 9.46 6.06
C ILE A 315 16.40 9.16 7.39
N PHE A 316 16.37 7.91 7.84
CA PHE A 316 15.68 7.55 9.07
C PHE A 316 16.67 7.27 10.22
N PRO A 317 16.37 7.77 11.43
CA PRO A 317 17.19 7.44 12.60
C PRO A 317 17.07 5.95 12.97
N ASP A 318 18.15 5.36 13.46
CA ASP A 318 18.12 4.03 14.08
C ASP A 318 17.47 4.14 15.47
N ALA A 319 16.16 3.91 15.53
CA ALA A 319 15.38 4.07 16.75
C ALA A 319 14.98 2.74 17.40
N ARG A 320 14.99 1.61 16.65
CA ARG A 320 14.56 0.32 17.18
C ARG A 320 15.73 -0.41 17.84
N PRO A 321 15.64 -0.73 19.14
CA PRO A 321 16.75 -1.41 19.83
C PRO A 321 16.85 -2.89 19.45
N GLY A 322 18.05 -3.44 19.53
CA GLY A 322 18.30 -4.87 19.39
C GLY A 322 18.60 -5.32 17.96
N SER A 323 18.33 -6.58 17.63
CA SER A 323 18.53 -7.11 16.29
C SER A 323 17.32 -6.76 15.39
N PRO A 324 17.55 -6.40 14.12
CA PRO A 324 16.48 -6.19 13.15
C PRO A 324 15.52 -7.38 13.01
N GLU A 325 16.02 -8.58 13.24
CA GLU A 325 15.25 -9.84 13.14
C GLU A 325 14.60 -10.27 14.48
N ASP A 326 14.69 -9.47 15.54
CA ASP A 326 13.95 -9.75 16.77
C ASP A 326 12.49 -9.26 16.62
N LEU A 327 11.62 -10.17 16.25
CA LEU A 327 10.24 -9.88 15.86
C LEU A 327 9.39 -9.21 16.94
N ASN A 328 9.77 -9.35 18.22
CA ASN A 328 8.96 -8.90 19.37
C ASN A 328 9.41 -7.54 19.93
N VAL A 329 10.58 -7.04 19.53
CA VAL A 329 11.08 -5.76 20.01
C VAL A 329 10.34 -4.61 19.35
N ALA A 330 9.80 -3.72 20.17
CA ALA A 330 9.14 -2.51 19.70
C ALA A 330 10.14 -1.36 19.51
N ALA A 331 9.93 -0.53 18.51
CA ALA A 331 10.48 0.81 18.47
C ALA A 331 9.80 1.70 19.54
N PRO A 332 10.45 2.76 20.05
CA PRO A 332 9.80 3.77 20.87
C PRO A 332 8.55 4.31 20.18
N THR A 333 7.46 4.51 20.93
CA THR A 333 6.19 4.94 20.33
C THR A 333 6.19 6.37 19.81
N ASP A 334 7.19 7.15 20.15
CA ASP A 334 7.44 8.51 19.66
C ASP A 334 8.46 8.56 18.50
N THR A 335 8.89 7.39 17.98
CA THR A 335 9.76 7.32 16.80
C THR A 335 9.10 8.04 15.62
N PRO A 336 9.74 9.09 15.07
CA PRO A 336 9.24 9.78 13.89
C PRO A 336 9.63 9.02 12.62
N GLY A 337 8.94 9.33 11.54
CA GLY A 337 9.21 8.76 10.21
C GLY A 337 8.18 7.74 9.77
N LEU A 338 7.93 7.72 8.46
CA LEU A 338 6.99 6.80 7.85
C LEU A 338 7.46 6.39 6.44
N PHE A 339 7.39 5.09 6.14
CA PHE A 339 7.81 4.50 4.89
C PHE A 339 6.64 3.78 4.21
N ILE A 340 6.43 4.02 2.90
CA ILE A 340 5.39 3.34 2.11
C ILE A 340 6.01 2.77 0.82
N SER A 341 5.83 1.46 0.61
CA SER A 341 6.09 0.78 -0.65
C SER A 341 4.78 0.64 -1.43
N ILE A 342 4.67 1.29 -2.59
CA ILE A 342 3.47 1.24 -3.41
C ILE A 342 3.59 0.11 -4.42
N HIS A 343 2.69 -0.83 -4.32
CA HIS A 343 2.52 -2.00 -5.18
C HIS A 343 1.13 -2.03 -5.83
N SER A 344 0.91 -2.91 -6.74
CA SER A 344 -0.40 -3.33 -7.21
C SER A 344 -0.39 -4.84 -7.45
N PHE A 345 -1.51 -5.52 -7.23
CA PHE A 345 -2.83 -5.04 -6.87
C PHE A 345 -3.46 -5.88 -5.75
N GLY A 346 -4.41 -5.33 -5.02
CA GLY A 346 -5.11 -6.12 -3.99
C GLY A 346 -6.11 -5.33 -3.15
N GLU A 347 -6.11 -3.99 -3.25
CA GLU A 347 -6.89 -3.10 -2.37
C GLU A 347 -6.59 -3.38 -0.90
N LEU A 348 -5.26 -3.41 -0.57
CA LEU A 348 -4.75 -3.74 0.76
C LEU A 348 -3.81 -2.64 1.28
N VAL A 349 -3.77 -2.51 2.62
CA VAL A 349 -2.75 -1.79 3.36
C VAL A 349 -2.06 -2.81 4.27
N LEU A 350 -0.87 -3.27 3.85
CA LEU A 350 -0.09 -4.26 4.59
C LEU A 350 0.89 -3.56 5.53
N PHE A 351 1.31 -4.26 6.59
CA PHE A 351 2.27 -3.73 7.57
C PHE A 351 3.08 -4.86 8.24
N PRO A 352 4.28 -4.57 8.81
CA PRO A 352 5.18 -5.58 9.37
C PRO A 352 4.57 -6.45 10.49
N TRP A 353 4.94 -7.74 10.54
CA TRP A 353 5.96 -8.38 9.69
C TRP A 353 5.32 -9.12 8.52
N GLU A 354 5.62 -8.68 7.33
CA GLU A 354 5.14 -9.32 6.09
C GLU A 354 5.84 -10.68 5.87
N GLY A 355 7.12 -10.78 6.26
CA GLY A 355 7.94 -11.98 6.09
C GLY A 355 7.55 -13.17 6.96
N THR A 356 6.75 -12.95 8.00
CA THR A 356 6.40 -14.01 8.96
C THR A 356 4.90 -14.10 9.24
N GLY A 357 4.13 -13.02 9.01
CA GLY A 357 2.74 -12.89 9.46
C GLY A 357 2.58 -12.81 10.99
N GLN A 358 3.68 -12.68 11.76
CA GLN A 358 3.63 -12.49 13.21
C GLN A 358 3.45 -11.02 13.55
N ASN A 359 2.79 -10.75 14.69
CA ASN A 359 2.66 -9.40 15.18
C ASN A 359 4.01 -8.81 15.57
N SER A 360 4.29 -7.61 15.11
CA SER A 360 5.47 -6.85 15.53
C SER A 360 5.30 -6.25 16.94
N GLY A 361 6.39 -5.76 17.51
CA GLY A 361 6.34 -5.07 18.81
C GLY A 361 5.46 -3.82 18.83
N ASN A 362 5.30 -3.15 17.66
CA ASN A 362 4.44 -1.97 17.48
C ASN A 362 3.10 -2.29 16.76
N HIS A 363 2.69 -3.54 16.73
CA HIS A 363 1.54 -4.03 15.96
C HIS A 363 0.28 -3.16 16.10
N ASN A 364 -0.10 -2.79 17.32
CA ASN A 364 -1.32 -1.99 17.54
C ASN A 364 -1.23 -0.60 16.89
N GLY A 365 -0.10 0.09 17.01
CA GLY A 365 0.09 1.40 16.39
C GLY A 365 0.10 1.30 14.86
N LEU A 366 0.80 0.30 14.30
CA LEU A 366 0.82 0.04 12.85
C LEU A 366 -0.60 -0.26 12.34
N ARG A 367 -1.34 -1.13 13.01
CA ARG A 367 -2.71 -1.47 12.65
C ARG A 367 -3.65 -0.25 12.69
N THR A 368 -3.56 0.57 13.74
CA THR A 368 -4.40 1.78 13.87
C THR A 368 -4.15 2.74 12.71
N LEU A 369 -2.90 3.02 12.35
CA LEU A 369 -2.58 3.87 11.20
C LEU A 369 -3.02 3.22 9.88
N ALA A 370 -2.84 1.90 9.71
CA ALA A 370 -3.33 1.18 8.53
C ALA A 370 -4.85 1.34 8.36
N ARG A 371 -5.64 1.25 9.44
CA ARG A 371 -7.09 1.47 9.44
C ARG A 371 -7.49 2.90 9.13
N LYS A 372 -6.70 3.87 9.58
CA LYS A 372 -6.91 5.28 9.23
C LYS A 372 -6.67 5.52 7.74
N MET A 373 -5.57 5.03 7.17
CA MET A 373 -5.31 5.14 5.73
C MET A 373 -6.38 4.40 4.92
N ALA A 374 -6.77 3.21 5.36
CA ALA A 374 -7.80 2.39 4.73
C ALA A 374 -9.20 3.00 4.78
N PHE A 375 -9.47 3.94 5.66
CA PHE A 375 -10.71 4.72 5.66
C PHE A 375 -10.86 5.58 4.40
N PHE A 376 -9.76 6.11 3.89
CA PHE A 376 -9.77 7.01 2.74
C PHE A 376 -9.82 6.28 1.40
N ASN A 377 -9.16 5.13 1.28
CA ASN A 377 -9.09 4.38 0.02
C ASN A 377 -9.98 3.13 -0.02
N ASP A 378 -10.77 2.87 1.04
CA ASP A 378 -11.66 1.70 1.19
C ASP A 378 -10.92 0.36 1.07
N TYR A 379 -9.61 0.35 1.36
CA TYR A 379 -8.77 -0.84 1.33
C TYR A 379 -8.88 -1.62 2.64
N ARG A 380 -8.34 -2.82 2.65
CA ARG A 380 -8.32 -3.66 3.84
C ARG A 380 -6.96 -3.65 4.51
N PRO A 381 -6.85 -3.22 5.77
CA PRO A 381 -5.63 -3.38 6.54
C PRO A 381 -5.39 -4.87 6.85
N CYS A 382 -4.15 -5.35 6.66
CA CYS A 382 -3.81 -6.75 6.82
C CYS A 382 -2.29 -6.93 6.92
N GLN A 383 -1.82 -8.00 7.59
CA GLN A 383 -0.40 -8.37 7.61
C GLN A 383 -0.05 -9.38 6.50
N ASP A 384 -0.82 -10.45 6.37
CA ASP A 384 -0.48 -11.63 5.57
C ASP A 384 -1.55 -12.04 4.55
N CYS A 385 -2.43 -11.14 4.15
CA CYS A 385 -3.52 -11.44 3.22
C CYS A 385 -3.06 -12.00 1.88
N LEU A 386 -1.88 -11.62 1.42
CA LEU A 386 -1.24 -12.17 0.23
C LEU A 386 -0.34 -13.38 0.53
N GLY A 387 -0.26 -13.79 1.81
CA GLY A 387 0.70 -14.74 2.35
C GLY A 387 2.01 -14.07 2.72
N VAL A 388 2.88 -14.81 3.40
CA VAL A 388 4.17 -14.28 3.86
C VAL A 388 5.08 -13.94 2.68
N ALA A 389 5.85 -12.87 2.81
CA ALA A 389 6.77 -12.35 1.81
C ALA A 389 8.11 -11.98 2.48
N ALA A 390 9.06 -12.91 2.49
CA ALA A 390 10.33 -12.74 3.18
C ALA A 390 11.31 -11.85 2.39
N GLY A 391 11.99 -10.92 3.05
CA GLY A 391 12.96 -10.00 2.46
C GLY A 391 12.31 -8.80 1.76
N THR A 392 11.24 -8.23 2.36
CA THR A 392 10.57 -7.02 1.86
C THR A 392 11.21 -5.75 2.38
N THR A 393 11.11 -4.67 1.62
CA THR A 393 11.64 -3.36 2.03
C THR A 393 10.89 -2.75 3.23
N PRO A 394 9.55 -2.89 3.41
CA PRO A 394 8.89 -2.44 4.62
C PRO A 394 9.36 -3.17 5.90
N ASP A 395 9.62 -4.48 5.81
CA ASP A 395 10.21 -5.21 6.93
C ASP A 395 11.63 -4.72 7.26
N TYR A 396 12.41 -4.31 6.25
CA TYR A 396 13.71 -3.67 6.43
C TYR A 396 13.57 -2.32 7.16
N ALA A 397 12.72 -1.43 6.65
CA ALA A 397 12.55 -0.09 7.22
C ALA A 397 12.09 -0.14 8.69
N TYR A 398 11.14 -1.03 9.00
CA TYR A 398 10.71 -1.24 10.39
C TYR A 398 11.78 -1.97 11.22
N GLY A 399 12.37 -3.02 10.68
CA GLY A 399 13.35 -3.86 11.39
C GLY A 399 14.61 -3.13 11.76
N GLU A 400 15.22 -2.42 10.80
CA GLU A 400 16.47 -1.69 11.01
C GLU A 400 16.24 -0.33 11.70
N ARG A 401 15.23 0.42 11.30
CA ARG A 401 15.06 1.81 11.76
C ARG A 401 13.96 2.00 12.77
N GLY A 402 12.99 1.09 12.85
CA GLY A 402 11.84 1.22 13.73
C GLY A 402 10.82 2.25 13.28
N VAL A 403 10.89 2.71 12.03
CA VAL A 403 9.88 3.61 11.46
C VAL A 403 8.61 2.83 11.10
N ALA A 404 7.47 3.49 11.16
CA ALA A 404 6.22 2.88 10.70
C ALA A 404 6.32 2.62 9.20
N ALA A 405 6.10 1.36 8.78
CA ALA A 405 6.28 0.95 7.39
C ALA A 405 5.05 0.23 6.86
N TYR A 406 4.74 0.43 5.57
CA TYR A 406 3.53 -0.12 4.95
C TYR A 406 3.77 -0.51 3.49
N THR A 407 3.01 -1.52 3.04
CA THR A 407 2.81 -1.81 1.61
C THR A 407 1.38 -1.44 1.23
N PHE A 408 1.23 -0.61 0.19
CA PHE A 408 -0.06 -0.35 -0.45
C PHE A 408 -0.18 -1.22 -1.69
N GLU A 409 -1.19 -2.08 -1.74
CA GLU A 409 -1.55 -2.85 -2.94
C GLU A 409 -2.72 -2.18 -3.65
N ILE A 410 -2.40 -1.20 -4.53
CA ILE A 410 -3.41 -0.31 -5.09
C ILE A 410 -4.21 -0.93 -6.23
N GLY A 411 -5.52 -0.65 -6.24
CA GLY A 411 -6.43 -1.07 -7.30
C GLY A 411 -6.64 -2.58 -7.41
N THR A 412 -7.17 -3.00 -8.55
CA THR A 412 -7.64 -4.38 -8.79
C THR A 412 -6.93 -5.09 -9.95
N ASN A 413 -5.96 -4.43 -10.60
CA ASN A 413 -5.26 -4.95 -11.77
C ASN A 413 -3.88 -4.31 -11.93
N PHE A 414 -2.86 -5.06 -12.40
CA PHE A 414 -1.55 -4.50 -12.77
C PHE A 414 -1.65 -3.43 -13.86
N PHE A 415 -2.53 -3.65 -14.83
CA PHE A 415 -2.79 -2.76 -15.95
C PHE A 415 -4.14 -2.07 -15.74
N GLN A 416 -4.27 -1.33 -14.65
CA GLN A 416 -5.49 -0.61 -14.32
C GLN A 416 -5.87 0.33 -15.46
N SER A 417 -7.17 0.35 -15.86
CA SER A 417 -7.62 1.28 -16.91
C SER A 417 -7.44 2.73 -16.47
N CYS A 418 -7.15 3.61 -17.41
CA CYS A 418 -7.00 5.04 -17.10
C CYS A 418 -8.27 5.63 -16.47
N ASP A 419 -9.44 5.20 -16.92
CA ASP A 419 -10.71 5.65 -16.35
C ASP A 419 -10.82 5.28 -14.86
N THR A 420 -10.53 4.03 -14.50
CA THR A 420 -10.56 3.59 -13.09
C THR A 420 -9.43 4.24 -12.28
N PHE A 421 -8.24 4.37 -12.88
CA PHE A 421 -7.12 5.01 -12.20
C PHE A 421 -7.43 6.46 -11.85
N GLU A 422 -7.86 7.27 -12.81
CA GLU A 422 -8.08 8.71 -12.62
C GLU A 422 -9.31 9.01 -11.73
N ASN A 423 -10.36 8.17 -11.79
CA ASN A 423 -11.62 8.47 -11.09
C ASN A 423 -11.80 7.75 -9.75
N THR A 424 -10.94 6.76 -9.44
CA THR A 424 -11.06 5.97 -8.20
C THR A 424 -9.68 5.77 -7.54
N VAL A 425 -8.76 5.07 -8.19
CA VAL A 425 -7.50 4.66 -7.53
C VAL A 425 -6.66 5.87 -7.12
N LEU A 426 -6.50 6.85 -8.02
CA LEU A 426 -5.70 8.05 -7.76
C LEU A 426 -6.32 8.92 -6.65
N PRO A 427 -7.57 9.41 -6.72
CA PRO A 427 -8.11 10.32 -5.72
C PRO A 427 -8.20 9.68 -4.32
N ASP A 428 -8.55 8.41 -4.22
CA ASP A 428 -8.70 7.73 -2.94
C ASP A 428 -7.34 7.50 -2.27
N ASN A 429 -6.32 7.08 -3.04
CA ASN A 429 -4.98 6.89 -2.49
C ASN A 429 -4.25 8.21 -2.21
N LEU A 430 -4.51 9.29 -2.94
CA LEU A 430 -3.99 10.62 -2.60
C LEU A 430 -4.47 11.08 -1.21
N GLN A 431 -5.74 10.82 -0.86
CA GLN A 431 -6.26 11.13 0.48
C GLN A 431 -5.56 10.28 1.56
N ALA A 432 -5.38 8.98 1.32
CA ALA A 432 -4.68 8.09 2.23
C ALA A 432 -3.21 8.51 2.45
N LEU A 433 -2.49 8.89 1.38
CA LEU A 433 -1.12 9.37 1.44
C LEU A 433 -1.00 10.72 2.16
N ASN A 434 -1.94 11.64 1.94
CA ASN A 434 -2.00 12.91 2.68
C ASN A 434 -2.21 12.68 4.19
N TYR A 435 -3.08 11.72 4.57
CA TYR A 435 -3.24 11.37 5.97
C TYR A 435 -1.98 10.75 6.57
N ALA A 436 -1.34 9.83 5.84
CA ALA A 436 -0.07 9.21 6.24
C ALA A 436 1.01 10.29 6.47
N LEU A 437 1.12 11.26 5.57
CA LEU A 437 2.07 12.36 5.70
C LEU A 437 1.78 13.22 6.95
N LYS A 438 0.50 13.51 7.27
CA LYS A 438 0.14 14.20 8.52
C LYS A 438 0.58 13.44 9.77
N ALA A 439 0.52 12.10 9.75
CA ALA A 439 0.86 11.24 10.89
C ALA A 439 2.37 10.99 11.07
N THR A 440 3.22 11.45 10.13
CA THR A 440 4.65 11.11 10.06
C THR A 440 5.44 11.46 11.31
N ARG A 441 5.06 12.50 12.04
CA ARG A 441 5.74 12.92 13.28
C ARG A 441 5.65 11.88 14.40
N ARG A 442 4.49 11.25 14.58
CA ARG A 442 4.23 10.23 15.63
C ARG A 442 3.26 9.15 15.12
N PRO A 443 3.70 8.34 14.14
CA PRO A 443 2.83 7.41 13.44
C PRO A 443 2.24 6.30 14.33
N TYR A 444 2.87 6.02 15.46
CA TYR A 444 2.37 5.02 16.43
C TYR A 444 1.39 5.60 17.47
N GLN A 445 1.19 6.92 17.52
CA GLN A 445 0.41 7.60 18.57
C GLN A 445 -0.73 8.44 17.99
N GLU A 446 -0.43 9.41 17.12
CA GLU A 446 -1.41 10.39 16.62
C GLU A 446 -2.61 9.76 15.87
N PRO A 447 -2.46 8.65 15.14
CA PRO A 447 -3.61 8.01 14.49
C PRO A 447 -4.67 7.47 15.46
N ALA A 448 -4.35 7.31 16.73
CA ALA A 448 -5.32 6.88 17.74
C ALA A 448 -6.31 7.99 18.13
N GLY A 449 -5.96 9.26 17.92
CA GLY A 449 -6.80 10.40 18.28
C GLY A 449 -7.80 10.84 17.20
N PRO A 450 -8.69 11.81 17.55
CA PRO A 450 -9.71 12.35 16.64
C PRO A 450 -9.09 13.17 15.51
N GLU A 451 -9.68 13.10 14.31
CA GLU A 451 -9.36 13.95 13.18
C GLU A 451 -10.16 15.24 13.17
N ILE A 452 -9.57 16.31 12.66
CA ILE A 452 -10.29 17.57 12.40
C ILE A 452 -10.70 17.60 10.92
N THR A 453 -11.98 17.87 10.69
CA THR A 453 -12.57 17.95 9.35
C THR A 453 -13.48 19.17 9.21
N GLY A 454 -13.76 19.58 7.96
CA GLY A 454 -14.73 20.64 7.67
C GLY A 454 -14.39 21.98 8.30
N ILE A 455 -13.10 22.33 8.39
CA ILE A 455 -12.65 23.61 8.94
C ILE A 455 -13.21 24.75 8.09
N SER A 456 -13.81 25.73 8.74
CA SER A 456 -14.25 26.95 8.07
C SER A 456 -14.05 28.19 8.96
N THR A 457 -13.91 29.33 8.32
CA THR A 457 -13.75 30.63 8.97
C THR A 457 -14.80 31.59 8.47
N GLN A 458 -15.38 32.39 9.39
CA GLN A 458 -16.35 33.44 9.06
C GLN A 458 -16.00 34.73 9.80
N LEU A 459 -15.82 35.82 9.07
CA LEU A 459 -15.68 37.12 9.66
C LEU A 459 -17.07 37.61 10.17
N THR A 460 -17.11 38.02 11.44
CA THR A 460 -18.30 38.57 12.10
C THR A 460 -17.99 39.93 12.72
N SER A 461 -18.99 40.64 13.17
CA SER A 461 -18.81 41.92 13.91
C SER A 461 -18.07 41.77 15.25
N ALA A 462 -17.99 40.54 15.79
CA ALA A 462 -17.32 40.22 17.06
C ALA A 462 -15.91 39.64 16.88
N GLY A 463 -15.50 39.33 15.65
CA GLY A 463 -14.23 38.70 15.32
C GLY A 463 -14.38 37.58 14.28
N VAL A 464 -13.39 36.70 14.19
CA VAL A 464 -13.36 35.56 13.28
C VAL A 464 -13.92 34.33 14.02
N LEU A 465 -15.05 33.82 13.54
CA LEU A 465 -15.59 32.54 13.98
C LEU A 465 -14.92 31.41 13.21
N VAL A 466 -14.22 30.52 13.91
CA VAL A 466 -13.64 29.29 13.40
C VAL A 466 -14.54 28.14 13.80
N THR A 467 -14.97 27.32 12.85
CA THR A 467 -15.74 26.08 13.10
C THR A 467 -15.13 24.88 12.43
N ALA A 468 -15.31 23.69 13.01
CA ALA A 468 -14.85 22.43 12.47
C ALA A 468 -15.62 21.26 13.10
N THR A 469 -15.31 20.05 12.68
CA THR A 469 -15.75 18.81 13.32
C THR A 469 -14.51 18.05 13.80
N ALA A 470 -14.49 17.65 15.07
CA ALA A 470 -13.56 16.69 15.63
C ALA A 470 -14.22 15.30 15.58
N ASP A 471 -13.57 14.31 14.94
CA ASP A 471 -14.18 13.02 14.61
C ASP A 471 -13.22 11.86 14.93
N ASP A 472 -13.57 11.07 15.97
CA ASP A 472 -12.85 9.86 16.38
C ASP A 472 -13.39 8.59 15.70
N SER A 473 -14.37 8.70 14.81
CA SER A 473 -14.97 7.55 14.13
C SER A 473 -14.30 7.17 12.80
N ARG A 474 -13.41 7.99 12.27
CA ARG A 474 -12.83 7.89 10.92
C ARG A 474 -11.76 6.78 10.84
N ARG A 475 -12.21 5.53 10.85
CA ARG A 475 -11.38 4.32 10.73
C ARG A 475 -12.09 3.31 9.86
N SER A 476 -11.35 2.57 9.05
CA SER A 476 -11.93 1.48 8.26
C SER A 476 -12.49 0.42 9.21
N GLY A 477 -13.78 0.08 9.00
CA GLY A 477 -14.42 -1.06 9.64
C GLY A 477 -14.11 -2.39 8.95
N LEU A 478 -13.41 -2.34 7.82
CA LEU A 478 -12.98 -3.54 7.09
C LEU A 478 -11.90 -4.23 7.89
N ASN A 479 -12.11 -5.50 8.18
CA ASN A 479 -11.23 -6.30 9.00
C ASN A 479 -10.83 -7.55 8.22
N ALA A 480 -9.61 -7.55 7.67
CA ALA A 480 -9.09 -8.68 6.89
C ALA A 480 -8.40 -9.72 7.78
N ASP A 481 -7.93 -9.32 8.95
CA ASP A 481 -7.13 -10.11 9.88
C ASP A 481 -7.94 -10.75 11.02
N GLY A 482 -9.25 -10.48 11.10
CA GLY A 482 -10.12 -10.99 12.17
C GLY A 482 -9.99 -10.26 13.52
N GLU A 483 -9.12 -9.25 13.60
CA GLU A 483 -8.96 -8.46 14.80
C GLU A 483 -10.18 -7.55 15.06
N PRO A 484 -10.53 -7.27 16.32
CA PRO A 484 -11.66 -6.38 16.63
C PRO A 484 -11.44 -4.97 16.05
N ALA A 485 -12.53 -4.28 15.75
CA ALA A 485 -12.45 -2.86 15.41
C ALA A 485 -11.82 -2.07 16.56
N ASP A 486 -11.12 -0.98 16.22
CA ASP A 486 -10.61 -0.06 17.24
C ASP A 486 -11.79 0.62 17.95
N ASP A 487 -11.64 0.85 19.26
CA ASP A 487 -12.64 1.57 20.04
C ASP A 487 -12.74 3.03 19.58
N GLN A 488 -13.95 3.55 19.56
CA GLN A 488 -14.22 4.97 19.35
C GLN A 488 -14.40 5.63 20.72
N HIS A 489 -13.75 6.78 20.92
CA HIS A 489 -13.77 7.49 22.17
C HIS A 489 -14.46 8.84 22.01
N VAL A 490 -15.02 9.33 23.11
CA VAL A 490 -15.61 10.67 23.16
C VAL A 490 -14.50 11.70 23.00
N VAL A 491 -14.71 12.72 22.16
CA VAL A 491 -13.84 13.89 22.09
C VAL A 491 -13.91 14.64 23.43
N SER A 492 -12.77 14.91 24.03
CA SER A 492 -12.69 15.57 25.35
C SER A 492 -12.22 17.02 25.28
N GLN A 493 -11.50 17.36 24.20
CA GLN A 493 -10.90 18.67 24.01
C GLN A 493 -10.65 18.96 22.54
N ALA A 494 -10.78 20.23 22.15
CA ALA A 494 -10.29 20.74 20.89
C ALA A 494 -9.55 22.07 21.10
N GLN A 495 -8.48 22.27 20.35
CA GLN A 495 -7.60 23.43 20.48
C GLN A 495 -7.17 23.92 19.09
N LEU A 496 -6.81 25.21 19.03
CA LEU A 496 -6.24 25.81 17.84
C LEU A 496 -5.01 26.67 18.17
N SER A 497 -4.18 26.91 17.16
CA SER A 497 -3.09 27.89 17.19
C SER A 497 -3.08 28.71 15.89
N ILE A 498 -2.47 29.89 15.91
CA ILE A 498 -2.34 30.76 14.75
C ILE A 498 -0.86 30.92 14.40
N ASN A 499 -0.51 30.72 13.15
CA ASN A 499 0.84 30.86 12.58
C ASN A 499 1.94 30.02 13.22
N THR A 500 1.60 29.13 14.13
CA THR A 500 2.56 28.22 14.78
C THR A 500 1.90 26.85 14.89
N ALA A 501 2.56 25.82 14.40
CA ALA A 501 2.03 24.47 14.46
C ALA A 501 1.74 24.05 15.93
N PRO A 502 0.70 23.26 16.22
CA PRO A 502 0.30 22.93 17.59
C PRO A 502 1.40 22.25 18.43
N PHE A 503 2.26 21.49 17.81
CA PHE A 503 3.37 20.79 18.47
C PHE A 503 4.55 21.71 18.85
N ASP A 504 4.62 22.92 18.26
CA ASP A 504 5.62 23.94 18.57
C ASP A 504 5.02 25.09 19.42
N SER A 505 3.70 25.11 19.59
CA SER A 505 3.00 26.19 20.27
C SER A 505 2.84 25.92 21.76
N ASN A 506 3.31 26.86 22.60
CA ASN A 506 2.99 26.89 24.02
C ASN A 506 1.67 27.63 24.31
N ASN A 507 1.00 28.19 23.29
CA ASN A 507 -0.19 29.04 23.41
C ASN A 507 -1.34 28.47 22.59
N LEU A 508 -1.80 27.27 22.93
CA LEU A 508 -3.00 26.70 22.34
C LEU A 508 -4.25 27.36 22.92
N LEU A 509 -5.14 27.79 22.05
CA LEU A 509 -6.43 28.37 22.40
C LEU A 509 -7.49 27.28 22.41
N SER A 510 -8.32 27.22 23.45
CA SER A 510 -9.39 26.24 23.56
C SER A 510 -10.53 26.56 22.58
N MET A 511 -11.05 25.54 21.94
CA MET A 511 -12.33 25.57 21.24
C MET A 511 -13.43 24.98 22.15
N ALA A 512 -14.67 25.39 21.94
CA ALA A 512 -15.82 24.82 22.63
C ALA A 512 -16.58 23.85 21.71
N ALA A 513 -17.23 22.85 22.30
CA ALA A 513 -18.27 22.12 21.59
C ALA A 513 -19.42 23.05 21.25
N SER A 514 -19.98 22.96 20.05
CA SER A 514 -21.01 23.94 19.58
C SER A 514 -22.32 23.85 20.36
N ASP A 515 -22.64 22.69 20.93
CA ASP A 515 -23.80 22.46 21.82
C ASP A 515 -23.50 22.72 23.31
N GLY A 516 -22.21 22.97 23.63
CA GLY A 516 -21.73 23.32 24.98
C GLY A 516 -21.14 22.17 25.78
N GLN A 517 -21.11 20.93 25.26
CA GLN A 517 -20.56 19.76 25.95
C GLN A 517 -19.77 18.86 24.98
N PHE A 518 -18.63 18.35 25.43
CA PHE A 518 -17.90 17.27 24.74
C PHE A 518 -18.44 15.95 25.24
N ASP A 519 -19.38 15.31 24.52
CA ASP A 519 -20.05 14.08 24.94
C ASP A 519 -20.25 13.04 23.82
N SER A 520 -19.67 13.29 22.64
CA SER A 520 -19.76 12.43 21.48
C SER A 520 -18.37 12.09 20.91
N SER A 521 -18.27 11.02 20.16
CA SER A 521 -17.08 10.71 19.35
C SER A 521 -16.97 11.57 18.08
N VAL A 522 -18.06 12.28 17.72
CA VAL A 522 -18.09 13.24 16.61
C VAL A 522 -18.67 14.53 17.15
N GLU A 523 -17.82 15.55 17.27
CA GLU A 523 -18.17 16.83 17.89
C GLU A 523 -18.04 17.99 16.91
N ALA A 524 -19.08 18.81 16.82
CA ALA A 524 -18.98 20.12 16.18
C ALA A 524 -18.29 21.09 17.15
N ILE A 525 -17.23 21.73 16.72
CA ILE A 525 -16.39 22.58 17.56
C ILE A 525 -16.30 24.00 17.00
N GLN A 526 -16.14 24.98 17.88
CA GLN A 526 -16.07 26.40 17.50
C GLN A 526 -15.19 27.23 18.42
N ALA A 527 -14.62 28.29 17.87
CA ALA A 527 -13.96 29.36 18.62
C ALA A 527 -14.21 30.71 17.95
N LEU A 528 -14.47 31.75 18.75
CA LEU A 528 -14.54 33.13 18.28
C LEU A 528 -13.25 33.86 18.68
N LEU A 529 -12.47 34.28 17.69
CA LEU A 529 -11.17 34.91 17.86
C LEU A 529 -11.27 36.40 17.58
N PRO A 530 -10.65 37.29 18.39
CA PRO A 530 -10.60 38.70 18.08
C PRO A 530 -9.80 38.93 16.78
N LEU A 531 -10.22 39.89 15.96
CA LEU A 531 -9.52 40.18 14.70
C LEU A 531 -8.04 40.55 14.92
N SER A 532 -7.71 41.11 16.09
CA SER A 532 -6.31 41.42 16.47
C SER A 532 -5.39 40.20 16.68
N ALA A 533 -5.96 39.00 16.70
CA ALA A 533 -5.16 37.76 16.73
C ALA A 533 -4.52 37.45 15.35
N PHE A 534 -5.05 38.05 14.30
CA PHE A 534 -4.59 37.89 12.93
C PHE A 534 -3.74 39.12 12.53
N THR A 535 -2.54 38.91 12.11
CA THR A 535 -1.54 39.97 11.90
C THR A 535 -0.91 39.96 10.50
N GLY A 536 -1.12 38.88 9.75
CA GLY A 536 -0.62 38.68 8.40
C GLY A 536 -1.66 39.05 7.33
N ALA A 537 -1.21 39.24 6.09
CA ALA A 537 -2.10 39.30 4.93
C ALA A 537 -2.82 37.94 4.72
N ARG A 538 -2.20 36.87 5.22
CA ARG A 538 -2.73 35.51 5.29
C ARG A 538 -2.16 34.84 6.53
N ASP A 539 -2.99 34.31 7.38
CA ASP A 539 -2.62 33.60 8.59
C ASP A 539 -3.01 32.13 8.48
N SER A 540 -2.20 31.22 9.05
CA SER A 540 -2.50 29.79 9.16
C SER A 540 -3.19 29.52 10.49
N ILE A 541 -4.32 28.85 10.47
CA ILE A 541 -5.03 28.39 11.68
C ILE A 541 -4.90 26.86 11.72
N TYR A 542 -4.26 26.34 12.76
CA TYR A 542 -4.10 24.91 13.00
C TYR A 542 -5.08 24.46 14.06
N LEU A 543 -5.65 23.28 13.88
CA LEU A 543 -6.58 22.67 14.83
C LEU A 543 -6.13 21.25 15.17
N ILE A 544 -6.30 20.88 16.45
CA ILE A 544 -6.13 19.52 16.96
C ILE A 544 -7.28 19.18 17.90
N ALA A 545 -7.58 17.88 18.05
CA ALA A 545 -8.52 17.39 19.04
C ALA A 545 -7.91 16.24 19.84
N THR A 546 -8.40 16.07 21.08
CA THR A 546 -7.98 15.02 22.00
C THR A 546 -9.22 14.27 22.47
N ASP A 547 -9.13 12.94 22.57
CA ASP A 547 -10.21 12.10 23.06
C ASP A 547 -10.20 11.94 24.59
N SER A 548 -11.17 11.19 25.12
CA SER A 548 -11.30 10.91 26.56
C SER A 548 -10.22 9.98 27.13
N THR A 549 -9.41 9.36 26.30
CA THR A 549 -8.23 8.56 26.71
C THR A 549 -6.94 9.38 26.72
N GLY A 550 -6.99 10.61 26.23
CA GLY A 550 -5.85 11.52 26.13
C GLY A 550 -5.06 11.40 24.82
N GLN A 551 -5.58 10.69 23.83
CA GLN A 551 -4.95 10.61 22.50
C GLN A 551 -5.28 11.85 21.69
N THR A 552 -4.26 12.53 21.20
CA THR A 552 -4.39 13.71 20.35
C THR A 552 -4.14 13.31 18.89
N GLY A 553 -5.06 13.68 18.02
CA GLY A 553 -5.00 13.37 16.60
C GLY A 553 -4.03 14.26 15.81
N VAL A 554 -3.89 13.94 14.53
CA VAL A 554 -3.05 14.71 13.61
C VAL A 554 -3.57 16.13 13.42
N PRO A 555 -2.70 17.16 13.26
CA PRO A 555 -3.13 18.52 12.98
C PRO A 555 -3.80 18.64 11.61
N SER A 556 -4.75 19.57 11.49
CA SER A 556 -5.26 20.07 10.21
C SER A 556 -5.26 21.58 10.21
N ALA A 557 -5.07 22.19 9.05
CA ALA A 557 -4.94 23.63 8.94
C ALA A 557 -5.87 24.24 7.88
N ILE A 558 -6.15 25.52 8.04
CA ILE A 558 -6.82 26.38 7.04
C ILE A 558 -6.12 27.73 6.98
N PHE A 559 -6.09 28.35 5.80
CA PHE A 559 -5.69 29.74 5.67
C PHE A 559 -6.86 30.67 5.96
N PHE A 560 -6.57 31.76 6.67
CA PHE A 560 -7.45 32.90 6.82
C PHE A 560 -6.79 34.15 6.22
N SER A 561 -7.54 34.91 5.39
CA SER A 561 -7.16 36.24 4.93
C SER A 561 -8.35 37.17 5.01
N ASP A 562 -8.14 38.37 5.48
CA ASP A 562 -9.16 39.40 5.57
C ASP A 562 -9.34 40.23 4.27
N THR A 563 -8.51 39.92 3.23
CA THR A 563 -8.51 40.67 1.96
C THR A 563 -9.70 40.38 1.03
N VAL A 564 -10.58 39.45 1.38
CA VAL A 564 -11.79 39.11 0.57
C VAL A 564 -12.82 40.24 0.52
N PHE A 565 -12.66 41.30 1.29
CA PHE A 565 -13.69 42.35 1.43
C PHE A 565 -13.36 43.69 0.74
N MET A 566 -12.26 43.84 0.02
CA MET A 566 -11.92 45.09 -0.64
C MET A 566 -12.36 45.21 -2.10
N ASP A 567 -12.78 44.12 -2.74
CA ASP A 567 -13.15 44.13 -4.18
C ASP A 567 -14.67 44.31 -4.43
N ASP A 568 -15.54 44.27 -3.39
CA ASP A 568 -17.00 44.46 -3.55
C ASP A 568 -17.47 45.90 -3.30
N PHE A 569 -16.56 46.86 -3.16
CA PHE A 569 -16.90 48.30 -2.92
C PHE A 569 -16.28 49.28 -3.92
N GLU A 570 -15.95 48.86 -5.17
CA GLU A 570 -15.74 49.80 -6.28
C GLU A 570 -16.83 49.71 -7.35
#